data_bba1664464a88be987f3d2e2beb73f89
#
_entry.id   bba1664464a88be987f3d2e2beb73f89
#
_cell.length_a   1.000
_cell.length_b   1.000
_cell.length_c   1.000
_cell.angle_alpha   90.00
_cell.angle_beta   90.00
_cell.angle_gamma   90.00
#
_symmetry.space_group_name_H-M   'P 1'
#
loop_
_entity.id
_entity.type
_entity.pdbx_description
1 polymer ?
#
loop_
_entity_poly.entity_id
_entity_poly.type
_entity_poly.pdbx_seq_one_letter_code
_entity_poly.pdbx_strand_id
1 'polypeptide(L)'
;EGSEKTPKVSTNADFEGGLREVVAGAKVVDQVSYEGLVPGKEYTLDAQLISKEDGKTVLGEVKGHKFTPESANGTEAVTITVNDDVTEPVEAAVAFETLTSTQVDKHGEDNPTDEDNPNPVGEHKDINDEDQTVTSEGSEKTPKVSTNADFEGGLREVVAGAKVVDQVSYEGLVPGKEYTLDAQLISKEDGKTVLGETKGHKFTPDEANGTEAVTIVVDEKVTEPVEAAVAFETLTSTEVDKHGENKPTDKDNPNHVGEHKDINDDDQT
;
A
#
# COMPACT_ATOMS: atom_id res chain seq x y z
N GLU A 1 -33.91 2.05 39.09
CA GLU A 1 -32.48 1.89 38.90
C GLU A 1 -32.23 1.83 37.38
N GLY A 2 -32.09 3.02 36.77
CA GLY A 2 -31.79 3.14 35.35
C GLY A 2 -30.34 2.73 35.10
N SER A 3 -30.10 1.70 34.27
CA SER A 3 -28.79 1.45 33.74
C SER A 3 -28.37 2.68 32.93
N GLU A 4 -27.27 3.30 33.31
CA GLU A 4 -26.64 4.40 32.56
C GLU A 4 -26.29 3.90 31.17
N LYS A 5 -27.17 4.15 30.20
CA LYS A 5 -26.85 3.88 28.78
C LYS A 5 -26.06 5.05 28.25
N THR A 6 -24.74 4.95 28.34
CA THR A 6 -23.87 5.85 27.58
C THR A 6 -23.95 5.47 26.09
N PRO A 7 -24.08 6.46 25.20
CA PRO A 7 -24.09 6.19 23.77
C PRO A 7 -22.83 5.46 23.32
N LYS A 8 -23.01 4.53 22.38
CA LYS A 8 -21.89 3.81 21.73
C LYS A 8 -21.72 4.34 20.34
N VAL A 9 -20.47 4.52 19.95
CA VAL A 9 -20.07 4.95 18.63
C VAL A 9 -19.07 3.93 18.09
N SER A 10 -19.33 3.40 16.90
CA SER A 10 -18.41 2.57 16.14
C SER A 10 -18.39 3.05 14.70
N THR A 11 -17.33 2.77 13.99
CA THR A 11 -17.16 3.32 12.65
C THR A 11 -16.62 2.29 11.67
N ASN A 12 -16.85 2.52 10.38
CA ASN A 12 -16.28 1.75 9.28
C ASN A 12 -15.90 2.72 8.17
N ALA A 13 -14.61 2.80 7.89
CA ALA A 13 -14.06 3.74 6.91
C ALA A 13 -13.65 3.02 5.61
N ASP A 14 -13.96 3.61 4.46
CA ASP A 14 -13.49 3.16 3.16
C ASP A 14 -13.34 4.34 2.20
N PHE A 15 -12.54 4.14 1.15
CA PHE A 15 -12.41 5.14 0.10
C PHE A 15 -13.71 5.32 -0.67
N GLU A 16 -13.97 6.56 -1.07
CA GLU A 16 -15.06 6.92 -1.98
C GLU A 16 -14.47 7.26 -3.36
N GLY A 17 -14.97 6.59 -4.39
CA GLY A 17 -14.57 6.86 -5.77
C GLY A 17 -13.35 6.05 -6.23
N GLY A 18 -12.73 6.51 -7.33
CA GLY A 18 -11.67 5.77 -8.01
C GLY A 18 -10.26 5.93 -7.43
N LEU A 19 -10.04 6.99 -6.63
CA LEU A 19 -8.74 7.24 -6.00
C LEU A 19 -8.69 6.52 -4.64
N ARG A 20 -7.99 5.39 -4.61
CA ARG A 20 -7.89 4.51 -3.45
C ARG A 20 -6.51 4.55 -2.80
N GLU A 21 -5.97 5.75 -2.69
CA GLU A 21 -4.69 6.04 -2.03
C GLU A 21 -4.90 7.21 -1.08
N VAL A 22 -4.22 7.19 0.06
CA VAL A 22 -4.23 8.28 1.03
C VAL A 22 -3.27 9.37 0.56
N VAL A 23 -3.77 10.18 -0.36
CA VAL A 23 -3.03 11.28 -1.02
C VAL A 23 -3.99 12.44 -1.24
N ALA A 24 -3.46 13.64 -1.46
CA ALA A 24 -4.25 14.86 -1.64
C ALA A 24 -5.46 14.67 -2.57
N GLY A 25 -6.62 15.08 -2.10
CA GLY A 25 -7.88 14.99 -2.85
C GLY A 25 -8.63 13.66 -2.75
N ALA A 26 -8.03 12.62 -2.18
CA ALA A 26 -8.72 11.37 -1.91
C ALA A 26 -9.86 11.59 -0.92
N LYS A 27 -10.94 10.88 -1.08
CA LYS A 27 -12.10 10.94 -0.20
C LYS A 27 -12.25 9.62 0.55
N VAL A 28 -12.42 9.73 1.86
CA VAL A 28 -12.69 8.62 2.77
C VAL A 28 -14.07 8.84 3.38
N VAL A 29 -14.98 7.90 3.17
CA VAL A 29 -16.29 7.91 3.82
C VAL A 29 -16.22 7.06 5.07
N ASP A 30 -16.54 7.66 6.20
CA ASP A 30 -16.69 6.96 7.45
C ASP A 30 -18.17 6.78 7.78
N GLN A 31 -18.61 5.53 7.89
CA GLN A 31 -19.95 5.17 8.33
C GLN A 31 -19.95 5.04 9.85
N VAL A 32 -20.45 6.07 10.51
CA VAL A 32 -20.52 6.13 11.96
C VAL A 32 -21.81 5.48 12.44
N SER A 33 -21.69 4.35 13.12
CA SER A 33 -22.82 3.67 13.74
C SER A 33 -22.97 4.17 15.18
N TYR A 34 -24.17 4.52 15.54
CA TYR A 34 -24.46 5.01 16.88
C TYR A 34 -25.60 4.22 17.55
N GLU A 35 -25.50 4.10 18.87
CA GLU A 35 -26.54 3.51 19.72
C GLU A 35 -26.81 4.42 20.91
N GLY A 36 -28.08 4.57 21.26
CA GLY A 36 -28.49 5.29 22.49
C GLY A 36 -28.56 6.80 22.36
N LEU A 37 -28.62 7.35 21.16
CA LEU A 37 -28.85 8.78 20.96
C LEU A 37 -30.34 9.14 21.20
N VAL A 38 -30.60 10.41 21.43
CA VAL A 38 -31.98 10.91 21.62
C VAL A 38 -32.54 11.34 20.26
N PRO A 39 -33.61 10.67 19.77
CA PRO A 39 -34.24 11.08 18.54
C PRO A 39 -34.73 12.54 18.57
N GLY A 40 -34.53 13.24 17.47
CA GLY A 40 -34.93 14.65 17.33
C GLY A 40 -33.98 15.67 17.95
N LYS A 41 -32.92 15.24 18.62
CA LYS A 41 -31.88 16.14 19.14
C LYS A 41 -30.72 16.24 18.16
N GLU A 42 -30.13 17.43 18.06
CA GLU A 42 -29.00 17.67 17.18
C GLU A 42 -27.67 17.21 17.79
N TYR A 43 -26.89 16.51 17.02
CA TYR A 43 -25.53 16.07 17.34
C TYR A 43 -24.55 16.59 16.30
N THR A 44 -23.29 16.70 16.70
CA THR A 44 -22.20 17.12 15.84
C THR A 44 -21.11 16.05 15.82
N LEU A 45 -20.71 15.62 14.62
CA LEU A 45 -19.57 14.76 14.39
C LEU A 45 -18.38 15.58 13.92
N ASP A 46 -17.25 15.39 14.58
CA ASP A 46 -15.95 15.84 14.13
C ASP A 46 -15.12 14.60 13.79
N ALA A 47 -14.57 14.56 12.59
CA ALA A 47 -13.82 13.43 12.06
C ALA A 47 -12.41 13.85 11.68
N GLN A 48 -11.43 13.02 12.01
CA GLN A 48 -10.03 13.20 11.60
C GLN A 48 -9.49 11.92 11.00
N LEU A 49 -8.72 12.07 9.93
CA LEU A 49 -7.96 10.97 9.34
C LEU A 49 -6.52 11.10 9.82
N ILE A 50 -6.05 10.12 10.58
CA ILE A 50 -4.74 10.13 11.25
C ILE A 50 -3.79 9.13 10.59
N SER A 51 -2.56 9.54 10.31
CA SER A 51 -1.53 8.64 9.79
C SER A 51 -1.27 7.50 10.77
N LYS A 52 -1.36 6.26 10.29
CA LYS A 52 -1.06 5.08 11.11
C LYS A 52 0.44 4.96 11.43
N GLU A 53 1.29 5.57 10.62
CA GLU A 53 2.75 5.54 10.80
C GLU A 53 3.19 6.15 12.12
N ASP A 54 2.66 7.31 12.48
CA ASP A 54 3.03 8.01 13.72
C ASP A 54 1.90 8.12 14.75
N GLY A 55 0.66 7.80 14.36
CA GLY A 55 -0.52 7.91 15.22
C GLY A 55 -0.90 9.34 15.59
N LYS A 56 -0.38 10.36 14.90
CA LYS A 56 -0.51 11.77 15.26
C LYS A 56 -0.81 12.71 14.11
N THR A 57 -0.18 12.51 12.95
CA THR A 57 -0.32 13.42 11.82
C THR A 57 -1.74 13.41 11.28
N VAL A 58 -2.41 14.56 11.28
CA VAL A 58 -3.74 14.74 10.71
C VAL A 58 -3.61 14.91 9.20
N LEU A 59 -4.15 13.95 8.45
CA LEU A 59 -4.13 13.91 6.99
C LEU A 59 -5.36 14.53 6.36
N GLY A 60 -6.42 14.70 7.12
CA GLY A 60 -7.66 15.33 6.71
C GLY A 60 -8.61 15.46 7.89
N GLU A 61 -9.54 16.39 7.82
CA GLU A 61 -10.52 16.57 8.89
C GLU A 61 -11.84 17.14 8.39
N VAL A 62 -12.91 16.80 9.08
CA VAL A 62 -14.24 17.41 8.97
C VAL A 62 -14.67 17.85 10.33
N LYS A 63 -15.01 19.13 10.48
CA LYS A 63 -15.54 19.69 11.74
C LYS A 63 -16.95 20.18 11.53
N GLY A 64 -17.77 20.00 12.56
CA GLY A 64 -19.10 20.56 12.58
C GLY A 64 -20.11 19.87 11.67
N HIS A 65 -19.95 18.57 11.42
CA HIS A 65 -20.96 17.80 10.69
C HIS A 65 -22.17 17.54 11.60
N LYS A 66 -23.26 18.26 11.36
CA LYS A 66 -24.49 18.19 12.17
C LYS A 66 -25.48 17.20 11.60
N PHE A 67 -26.12 16.45 12.49
CA PHE A 67 -27.21 15.56 12.12
C PHE A 67 -28.22 15.42 13.28
N THR A 68 -29.41 15.03 12.93
CA THR A 68 -30.51 14.81 13.90
C THR A 68 -31.02 13.39 13.71
N PRO A 69 -30.71 12.46 14.61
CA PRO A 69 -31.15 11.08 14.47
C PRO A 69 -32.66 10.96 14.54
N GLU A 70 -33.25 10.15 13.66
CA GLU A 70 -34.66 9.82 13.69
C GLU A 70 -34.97 8.69 14.70
N SER A 71 -33.95 7.87 14.99
CA SER A 71 -34.01 6.74 15.92
C SER A 71 -32.82 6.76 16.87
N ALA A 72 -32.96 6.12 18.03
CA ALA A 72 -31.87 6.04 19.01
C ALA A 72 -30.61 5.32 18.46
N ASN A 73 -30.81 4.40 17.54
CA ASN A 73 -29.75 3.65 16.91
C ASN A 73 -29.80 3.87 15.40
N GLY A 74 -28.66 4.03 14.79
CA GLY A 74 -28.57 4.27 13.34
C GLY A 74 -27.15 4.48 12.85
N THR A 75 -27.03 5.04 11.65
CA THR A 75 -25.75 5.36 11.02
C THR A 75 -25.77 6.75 10.44
N GLU A 76 -24.64 7.42 10.46
CA GLU A 76 -24.40 8.70 9.81
C GLU A 76 -23.09 8.61 9.02
N ALA A 77 -23.10 9.09 7.77
CA ALA A 77 -21.91 9.08 6.93
C ALA A 77 -21.19 10.43 6.99
N VAL A 78 -19.88 10.40 7.15
CA VAL A 78 -19.02 11.59 7.12
C VAL A 78 -17.94 11.36 6.06
N THR A 79 -17.75 12.33 5.16
CA THR A 79 -16.71 12.26 4.13
C THR A 79 -15.54 13.15 4.52
N ILE A 80 -14.35 12.54 4.64
CA ILE A 80 -13.11 13.23 4.93
C ILE A 80 -12.31 13.33 3.63
N THR A 81 -11.91 14.53 3.25
CA THR A 81 -11.02 14.75 2.10
C THR A 81 -9.59 14.88 2.60
N VAL A 82 -8.68 14.12 2.00
CA VAL A 82 -7.25 14.20 2.34
C VAL A 82 -6.71 15.58 1.92
N ASN A 83 -5.96 16.20 2.81
CA ASN A 83 -5.42 17.57 2.66
C ASN A 83 -4.50 17.69 1.44
N ASP A 84 -4.47 18.88 0.86
CA ASP A 84 -3.67 19.20 -0.34
C ASP A 84 -2.15 19.09 -0.11
N ASP A 85 -1.70 19.16 1.13
CA ASP A 85 -0.29 19.04 1.50
C ASP A 85 0.22 17.58 1.57
N VAL A 86 -0.69 16.61 1.48
CA VAL A 86 -0.34 15.18 1.41
C VAL A 86 0.02 14.83 -0.04
N THR A 87 1.22 15.21 -0.46
CA THR A 87 1.67 15.11 -1.87
C THR A 87 2.15 13.71 -2.25
N GLU A 88 2.53 12.90 -1.27
CA GLU A 88 2.93 11.50 -1.46
C GLU A 88 1.94 10.58 -0.74
N PRO A 89 1.61 9.41 -1.33
CA PRO A 89 0.71 8.47 -0.67
C PRO A 89 1.20 8.03 0.70
N VAL A 90 0.32 8.09 1.68
CA VAL A 90 0.55 7.53 3.02
C VAL A 90 0.05 6.09 3.03
N GLU A 91 0.83 5.16 3.58
CA GLU A 91 0.53 3.73 3.55
C GLU A 91 -0.86 3.41 4.12
N ALA A 92 -1.14 3.91 5.32
CA ALA A 92 -2.42 3.67 5.99
C ALA A 92 -2.82 4.84 6.88
N ALA A 93 -4.11 5.06 6.99
CA ALA A 93 -4.69 6.09 7.85
C ALA A 93 -5.91 5.56 8.59
N VAL A 94 -6.15 6.07 9.77
CA VAL A 94 -7.26 5.65 10.64
C VAL A 94 -8.19 6.82 10.88
N ALA A 95 -9.50 6.60 10.74
CA ALA A 95 -10.50 7.60 11.02
C ALA A 95 -10.80 7.67 12.54
N PHE A 96 -10.72 8.85 13.10
CA PHE A 96 -11.07 9.14 14.48
C PHE A 96 -12.31 10.03 14.52
N GLU A 97 -13.27 9.68 15.40
CA GLU A 97 -14.54 10.37 15.49
C GLU A 97 -14.78 10.89 16.90
N THR A 98 -15.35 12.10 16.98
CA THR A 98 -15.85 12.70 18.22
C THR A 98 -17.29 13.14 18.02
N LEU A 99 -18.17 12.71 18.91
CA LEU A 99 -19.60 13.06 18.90
C LEU A 99 -19.90 13.97 20.06
N THR A 100 -20.51 15.12 19.75
CA THR A 100 -20.90 16.12 20.74
C THR A 100 -22.35 16.57 20.52
N SER A 101 -22.91 17.26 21.48
CA SER A 101 -24.22 17.93 21.34
C SER A 101 -24.27 19.22 22.16
N THR A 102 -24.92 20.23 21.62
CA THR A 102 -25.24 21.48 22.37
C THR A 102 -26.59 21.42 23.07
N GLN A 103 -27.34 20.32 22.94
CA GLN A 103 -28.69 20.17 23.46
C GLN A 103 -28.82 19.16 24.60
N VAL A 104 -28.07 18.06 24.50
CA VAL A 104 -28.13 16.96 25.47
C VAL A 104 -26.75 16.53 25.91
N ASP A 105 -26.67 15.94 27.09
CA ASP A 105 -25.44 15.32 27.59
C ASP A 105 -25.30 13.85 27.14
N LYS A 106 -24.23 13.19 27.60
CA LYS A 106 -23.98 11.78 27.28
C LYS A 106 -25.03 10.79 27.80
N HIS A 107 -25.88 11.22 28.75
CA HIS A 107 -26.99 10.42 29.29
C HIS A 107 -28.29 10.67 28.55
N GLY A 108 -28.29 11.60 27.58
CA GLY A 108 -29.48 12.00 26.83
C GLY A 108 -30.38 12.98 27.59
N GLU A 109 -29.89 13.56 28.69
CA GLU A 109 -30.63 14.57 29.44
C GLU A 109 -30.42 15.96 28.83
N ASP A 110 -31.47 16.79 28.86
CA ASP A 110 -31.40 18.17 28.38
C ASP A 110 -30.29 18.94 29.11
N ASN A 111 -29.30 19.36 28.39
CA ASN A 111 -28.16 20.13 28.87
C ASN A 111 -27.73 21.16 27.83
N PRO A 112 -28.47 22.27 27.67
CA PRO A 112 -28.15 23.27 26.67
C PRO A 112 -26.78 23.91 26.93
N THR A 113 -25.93 23.91 25.86
CA THR A 113 -24.61 24.56 25.85
C THR A 113 -24.46 25.34 24.55
N ASP A 114 -23.26 25.84 24.31
CA ASP A 114 -22.91 26.51 23.06
C ASP A 114 -21.89 25.71 22.22
N GLU A 115 -21.64 26.17 21.01
CA GLU A 115 -20.72 25.48 20.08
C GLU A 115 -19.25 25.50 20.52
N ASP A 116 -18.88 26.49 21.37
CA ASP A 116 -17.53 26.58 21.90
C ASP A 116 -17.28 25.57 23.03
N ASN A 117 -18.35 25.16 23.72
CA ASN A 117 -18.27 24.22 24.85
C ASN A 117 -19.36 23.14 24.75
N PRO A 118 -19.42 22.36 23.69
CA PRO A 118 -20.45 21.34 23.53
C PRO A 118 -20.29 20.20 24.54
N ASN A 119 -21.40 19.53 24.85
CA ASN A 119 -21.35 18.34 25.68
C ASN A 119 -20.68 17.20 24.95
N PRO A 120 -19.65 16.53 25.50
CA PRO A 120 -19.13 15.30 24.94
C PRO A 120 -20.16 14.18 25.08
N VAL A 121 -20.42 13.46 23.99
CA VAL A 121 -21.40 12.36 23.94
C VAL A 121 -20.71 11.02 23.74
N GLY A 122 -19.75 10.95 22.84
CA GLY A 122 -19.00 9.74 22.58
C GLY A 122 -17.80 10.00 21.69
N GLU A 123 -16.93 9.02 21.58
CA GLU A 123 -15.78 9.08 20.67
C GLU A 123 -15.34 7.69 20.26
N HIS A 124 -14.68 7.61 19.11
CA HIS A 124 -13.98 6.42 18.67
C HIS A 124 -12.61 6.82 18.13
N LYS A 125 -11.54 6.47 18.84
CA LYS A 125 -10.16 6.88 18.57
C LYS A 125 -9.19 5.75 18.84
N ASP A 126 -9.37 4.63 18.13
CA ASP A 126 -8.48 3.49 18.24
C ASP A 126 -7.61 3.38 16.99
N ILE A 127 -6.32 3.71 17.12
CA ILE A 127 -5.35 3.66 16.01
C ILE A 127 -5.16 2.23 15.45
N ASN A 128 -5.55 1.21 16.18
CA ASN A 128 -5.42 -0.19 15.79
C ASN A 128 -6.74 -0.79 15.25
N ASP A 129 -7.79 0.00 15.16
CA ASP A 129 -9.08 -0.47 14.63
C ASP A 129 -8.98 -0.64 13.10
N GLU A 130 -9.02 -1.89 12.65
CA GLU A 130 -8.94 -2.24 11.23
C GLU A 130 -10.17 -1.80 10.44
N ASP A 131 -11.35 -1.76 11.06
CA ASP A 131 -12.58 -1.28 10.43
C ASP A 131 -12.54 0.22 10.13
N GLN A 132 -11.72 0.96 10.86
CA GLN A 132 -11.50 2.39 10.66
C GLN A 132 -10.25 2.71 9.82
N THR A 133 -9.52 1.70 9.40
CA THR A 133 -8.27 1.86 8.67
C THR A 133 -8.51 1.80 7.17
N VAL A 134 -8.04 2.81 6.45
CA VAL A 134 -7.91 2.78 5.00
C VAL A 134 -6.44 2.63 4.64
N THR A 135 -6.16 1.72 3.72
CA THR A 135 -4.81 1.44 3.25
C THR A 135 -4.68 1.82 1.78
N SER A 136 -3.62 2.54 1.45
CA SER A 136 -3.35 2.92 0.05
C SER A 136 -3.12 1.67 -0.79
N GLU A 137 -3.91 1.50 -1.87
CA GLU A 137 -3.80 0.31 -2.73
C GLU A 137 -2.45 0.21 -3.41
N GLY A 138 -1.79 1.34 -3.69
CA GLY A 138 -0.44 1.38 -4.25
C GLY A 138 0.65 0.89 -3.30
N SER A 139 0.45 0.96 -1.97
CA SER A 139 1.45 0.54 -0.98
C SER A 139 1.43 -0.96 -0.71
N GLU A 140 0.31 -1.65 -0.94
CA GLU A 140 0.19 -3.11 -0.86
C GLU A 140 0.64 -3.82 -2.14
N LYS A 141 0.78 -3.09 -3.24
CA LYS A 141 1.20 -3.60 -4.55
C LYS A 141 2.64 -3.20 -4.87
N THR A 142 3.57 -3.50 -3.97
CA THR A 142 4.96 -3.56 -4.42
C THR A 142 5.07 -4.78 -5.32
N PRO A 143 5.57 -4.64 -6.55
CA PRO A 143 5.73 -5.78 -7.44
C PRO A 143 6.60 -6.85 -6.78
N LYS A 144 6.17 -8.08 -6.91
CA LYS A 144 6.94 -9.23 -6.44
C LYS A 144 7.67 -9.83 -7.63
N VAL A 145 8.93 -10.14 -7.43
CA VAL A 145 9.78 -10.80 -8.43
C VAL A 145 10.35 -12.06 -7.82
N SER A 146 10.13 -13.18 -8.46
CA SER A 146 10.73 -14.46 -8.13
C SER A 146 11.31 -15.08 -9.41
N THR A 147 12.27 -15.95 -9.28
CA THR A 147 12.96 -16.48 -10.46
C THR A 147 13.22 -17.97 -10.33
N ASN A 148 13.39 -18.63 -11.49
CA ASN A 148 13.80 -20.01 -11.58
C ASN A 148 14.81 -20.14 -12.71
N ALA A 149 16.05 -20.47 -12.40
CA ALA A 149 17.15 -20.53 -13.34
C ALA A 149 17.53 -21.98 -13.66
N ASP A 150 17.77 -22.29 -14.94
CA ASP A 150 18.28 -23.56 -15.39
C ASP A 150 19.14 -23.40 -16.65
N PHE A 151 19.97 -24.36 -16.93
CA PHE A 151 20.76 -24.38 -18.16
C PHE A 151 19.87 -24.52 -19.38
N GLU A 152 20.29 -23.82 -20.44
CA GLU A 152 19.71 -23.98 -21.79
C GLU A 152 20.71 -24.72 -22.71
N GLY A 153 20.23 -25.77 -23.35
CA GLY A 153 21.02 -26.54 -24.29
C GLY A 153 21.81 -27.67 -23.65
N GLY A 154 22.86 -28.10 -24.38
CA GLY A 154 23.61 -29.33 -24.03
C GLY A 154 24.72 -29.13 -23.01
N LEU A 155 25.19 -27.92 -22.81
CA LEU A 155 26.26 -27.61 -21.87
C LEU A 155 25.67 -27.29 -20.49
N ARG A 156 25.86 -28.19 -19.54
CA ARG A 156 25.27 -28.09 -18.18
C ARG A 156 26.34 -27.89 -17.10
N GLU A 157 27.33 -27.09 -17.44
CA GLU A 157 28.41 -26.67 -16.53
C GLU A 157 28.52 -25.16 -16.58
N VAL A 158 28.78 -24.54 -15.44
CA VAL A 158 29.00 -23.08 -15.35
C VAL A 158 30.43 -22.78 -15.85
N VAL A 159 30.56 -22.69 -17.14
CA VAL A 159 31.82 -22.45 -17.86
C VAL A 159 31.55 -21.57 -19.10
N ALA A 160 32.60 -20.95 -19.64
CA ALA A 160 32.47 -20.03 -20.76
C ALA A 160 31.56 -20.55 -21.87
N GLY A 161 30.62 -19.74 -22.31
CA GLY A 161 29.68 -20.07 -23.39
C GLY A 161 28.44 -20.84 -22.94
N ALA A 162 28.37 -21.32 -21.72
CA ALA A 162 27.15 -21.92 -21.19
C ALA A 162 26.01 -20.87 -21.13
N LYS A 163 24.81 -21.32 -21.39
CA LYS A 163 23.61 -20.48 -21.32
C LYS A 163 22.75 -20.88 -20.17
N VAL A 164 22.34 -19.90 -19.40
CA VAL A 164 21.38 -20.05 -18.30
C VAL A 164 20.14 -19.23 -18.64
N VAL A 165 18.99 -19.88 -18.66
CA VAL A 165 17.71 -19.18 -18.82
C VAL A 165 17.12 -19.00 -17.44
N ASP A 166 16.83 -17.76 -17.10
CA ASP A 166 16.12 -17.41 -15.88
C ASP A 166 14.67 -17.05 -16.22
N GLN A 167 13.73 -17.81 -15.66
CA GLN A 167 12.31 -17.53 -15.76
C GLN A 167 11.92 -16.59 -14.62
N VAL A 168 11.75 -15.33 -14.94
CA VAL A 168 11.39 -14.30 -13.96
C VAL A 168 9.88 -14.21 -13.86
N SER A 169 9.34 -14.61 -12.71
CA SER A 169 7.92 -14.47 -12.41
C SER A 169 7.67 -13.13 -11.74
N TYR A 170 6.68 -12.41 -12.20
CA TYR A 170 6.34 -11.11 -11.66
C TYR A 170 4.85 -11.02 -11.28
N GLU A 171 4.59 -10.23 -10.25
CA GLU A 171 3.23 -9.89 -9.80
C GLU A 171 3.11 -8.38 -9.58
N GLY A 172 1.98 -7.80 -9.98
CA GLY A 172 1.67 -6.40 -9.71
C GLY A 172 2.30 -5.37 -10.66
N LEU A 173 2.74 -5.79 -11.85
CA LEU A 173 3.19 -4.85 -12.87
C LEU A 173 2.00 -4.17 -13.57
N VAL A 174 2.26 -3.04 -14.23
CA VAL A 174 1.23 -2.32 -14.99
C VAL A 174 1.23 -2.82 -16.43
N PRO A 175 0.14 -3.44 -16.90
CA PRO A 175 0.04 -3.86 -18.29
C PRO A 175 0.25 -2.70 -19.27
N GLY A 176 0.97 -2.96 -20.36
CA GLY A 176 1.25 -1.97 -21.40
C GLY A 176 2.38 -0.99 -21.09
N LYS A 177 3.00 -1.07 -19.92
CA LYS A 177 4.16 -0.26 -19.56
C LYS A 177 5.46 -1.04 -19.77
N GLU A 178 6.51 -0.35 -20.22
CA GLU A 178 7.80 -0.96 -20.45
C GLU A 178 8.61 -1.08 -19.17
N TYR A 179 9.16 -2.28 -18.96
CA TYR A 179 10.08 -2.61 -17.88
C TYR A 179 11.39 -3.11 -18.43
N THR A 180 12.45 -3.00 -17.64
CA THR A 180 13.78 -3.49 -17.98
C THR A 180 14.27 -4.45 -16.92
N LEU A 181 14.71 -5.64 -17.35
CA LEU A 181 15.38 -6.62 -16.51
C LEU A 181 16.89 -6.58 -16.75
N ASP A 182 17.63 -6.47 -15.67
CA ASP A 182 19.07 -6.68 -15.63
C ASP A 182 19.33 -7.95 -14.82
N ALA A 183 20.06 -8.88 -15.41
CA ALA A 183 20.33 -10.20 -14.82
C ALA A 183 21.82 -10.41 -14.66
N GLN A 184 22.23 -10.97 -13.52
CA GLN A 184 23.62 -11.36 -13.27
C GLN A 184 23.69 -12.78 -12.74
N LEU A 185 24.67 -13.54 -13.22
CA LEU A 185 24.99 -14.86 -12.68
C LEU A 185 26.18 -14.70 -11.73
N ILE A 186 25.98 -14.99 -10.47
CA ILE A 186 26.96 -14.76 -9.39
C ILE A 186 27.49 -16.09 -8.88
N SER A 187 28.81 -16.22 -8.72
CA SER A 187 29.41 -17.41 -8.11
C SER A 187 28.91 -17.61 -6.67
N LYS A 188 28.39 -18.81 -6.40
CA LYS A 188 27.93 -19.16 -5.04
C LYS A 188 29.10 -19.29 -4.05
N GLU A 189 30.30 -19.56 -4.56
CA GLU A 189 31.49 -19.73 -3.75
C GLU A 189 31.84 -18.48 -2.93
N ASP A 190 31.82 -17.30 -3.55
CA ASP A 190 32.17 -16.03 -2.89
C ASP A 190 30.99 -15.06 -2.77
N GLY A 191 29.86 -15.33 -3.43
CA GLY A 191 28.68 -14.46 -3.44
C GLY A 191 28.89 -13.10 -4.13
N LYS A 192 29.96 -12.94 -4.91
CA LYS A 192 30.37 -11.65 -5.48
C LYS A 192 30.81 -11.70 -6.94
N THR A 193 31.52 -12.74 -7.35
CA THR A 193 32.07 -12.80 -8.70
C THR A 193 30.98 -12.93 -9.73
N VAL A 194 30.89 -11.98 -10.64
CA VAL A 194 29.96 -11.99 -11.78
C VAL A 194 30.50 -12.90 -12.85
N LEU A 195 29.79 -13.99 -13.12
CA LEU A 195 30.17 -15.00 -14.13
C LEU A 195 29.53 -14.75 -15.49
N GLY A 196 28.52 -13.91 -15.55
CA GLY A 196 27.83 -13.50 -16.76
C GLY A 196 26.78 -12.48 -16.44
N GLU A 197 26.38 -11.68 -17.41
CA GLU A 197 25.31 -10.69 -17.21
C GLU A 197 24.55 -10.40 -18.49
N THR A 198 23.29 -10.02 -18.34
CA THR A 198 22.44 -9.47 -19.39
C THR A 198 21.85 -8.17 -18.88
N LYS A 199 22.13 -7.08 -19.59
CA LYS A 199 21.62 -5.75 -19.26
C LYS A 199 20.64 -5.25 -20.30
N GLY A 200 19.64 -4.51 -19.85
CA GLY A 200 18.73 -3.82 -20.75
C GLY A 200 17.74 -4.73 -21.46
N HIS A 201 17.37 -5.86 -20.87
CA HIS A 201 16.33 -6.71 -21.42
C HIS A 201 14.96 -6.06 -21.19
N LYS A 202 14.37 -5.52 -22.25
CA LYS A 202 13.09 -4.80 -22.19
C LYS A 202 11.92 -5.71 -22.50
N PHE A 203 10.83 -5.53 -21.76
CA PHE A 203 9.56 -6.19 -22.02
C PHE A 203 8.39 -5.33 -21.60
N THR A 204 7.24 -5.59 -22.18
CA THR A 204 6.00 -4.92 -21.88
C THR A 204 4.97 -5.98 -21.50
N PRO A 205 4.61 -6.10 -20.22
CA PRO A 205 3.68 -7.15 -19.79
C PRO A 205 2.28 -6.89 -20.36
N ASP A 206 1.63 -7.94 -20.82
CA ASP A 206 0.22 -7.89 -21.23
C ASP A 206 -0.73 -7.94 -20.03
N GLU A 207 -0.28 -8.57 -18.95
CA GLU A 207 -1.05 -8.72 -17.71
C GLU A 207 -0.20 -8.32 -16.50
N ALA A 208 -0.87 -8.00 -15.38
CA ALA A 208 -0.19 -7.59 -14.14
C ALA A 208 0.72 -8.69 -13.57
N ASN A 209 0.37 -9.94 -13.79
CA ASN A 209 1.12 -11.10 -13.31
C ASN A 209 1.52 -11.97 -14.49
N GLY A 210 2.75 -12.46 -14.51
CA GLY A 210 3.23 -13.28 -15.60
C GLY A 210 4.69 -13.70 -15.43
N THR A 211 5.29 -14.11 -16.52
CA THR A 211 6.70 -14.55 -16.57
C THR A 211 7.42 -13.93 -17.76
N GLU A 212 8.69 -13.63 -17.58
CA GLU A 212 9.60 -13.19 -18.64
C GLU A 212 10.88 -14.00 -18.55
N ALA A 213 11.37 -14.50 -19.69
CA ALA A 213 12.59 -15.28 -19.76
C ALA A 213 13.78 -14.38 -20.11
N VAL A 214 14.86 -14.51 -19.36
CA VAL A 214 16.14 -13.83 -19.62
C VAL A 214 17.24 -14.86 -19.77
N THR A 215 18.02 -14.79 -20.84
CA THR A 215 19.15 -15.68 -21.04
C THR A 215 20.46 -14.99 -20.65
N ILE A 216 21.23 -15.63 -19.79
CA ILE A 216 22.55 -15.17 -19.36
C ILE A 216 23.58 -16.11 -19.96
N VAL A 217 24.56 -15.55 -20.67
CA VAL A 217 25.70 -16.32 -21.22
C VAL A 217 26.87 -16.19 -20.26
N VAL A 218 27.45 -17.31 -19.86
CA VAL A 218 28.64 -17.31 -19.01
C VAL A 218 29.84 -16.72 -19.79
N ASP A 219 30.53 -15.78 -19.16
CA ASP A 219 31.62 -15.02 -19.74
C ASP A 219 32.79 -15.90 -20.23
N GLU A 220 33.44 -15.47 -21.28
CA GLU A 220 34.62 -16.14 -21.88
C GLU A 220 35.77 -16.30 -20.86
N LYS A 221 35.80 -15.49 -19.83
CA LYS A 221 36.84 -15.53 -18.79
C LYS A 221 36.70 -16.71 -17.83
N VAL A 222 35.54 -17.35 -17.81
CA VAL A 222 35.25 -18.50 -16.95
C VAL A 222 35.77 -19.75 -17.66
N THR A 223 37.06 -19.97 -17.59
CA THR A 223 37.74 -21.05 -18.34
C THR A 223 37.67 -22.41 -17.64
N GLU A 224 37.43 -22.43 -16.35
CA GLU A 224 37.21 -23.64 -15.53
C GLU A 224 35.79 -23.67 -15.04
N PRO A 225 35.14 -24.85 -14.97
CA PRO A 225 33.79 -24.95 -14.41
C PRO A 225 33.71 -24.46 -12.99
N VAL A 226 32.72 -23.62 -12.72
CA VAL A 226 32.34 -23.16 -11.36
C VAL A 226 31.29 -24.11 -10.82
N GLU A 227 31.42 -24.51 -9.57
CA GLU A 227 30.55 -25.53 -8.95
C GLU A 227 29.05 -25.12 -8.97
N ALA A 228 28.77 -23.88 -8.57
CA ALA A 228 27.41 -23.36 -8.56
C ALA A 228 27.37 -21.85 -8.74
N ALA A 229 26.33 -21.39 -9.39
CA ALA A 229 26.06 -19.97 -9.61
C ALA A 229 24.58 -19.66 -9.35
N VAL A 230 24.30 -18.44 -8.90
CA VAL A 230 22.97 -17.97 -8.59
C VAL A 230 22.61 -16.78 -9.49
N ALA A 231 21.42 -16.79 -10.06
CA ALA A 231 20.92 -15.67 -10.86
C ALA A 231 20.35 -14.57 -9.97
N PHE A 232 20.80 -13.34 -10.18
CA PHE A 232 20.30 -12.14 -9.52
C PHE A 232 19.61 -11.24 -10.54
N GLU A 233 18.42 -10.75 -10.18
CA GLU A 233 17.58 -9.94 -11.06
C GLU A 233 17.29 -8.57 -10.46
N THR A 234 17.32 -7.54 -11.32
CA THR A 234 16.83 -6.20 -10.98
C THR A 234 15.82 -5.75 -12.02
N LEU A 235 14.67 -5.30 -11.57
CA LEU A 235 13.58 -4.80 -12.40
C LEU A 235 13.45 -3.29 -12.24
N THR A 236 13.49 -2.57 -13.36
CA THR A 236 13.36 -1.11 -13.40
C THR A 236 12.35 -0.68 -14.46
N SER A 237 11.93 0.58 -14.41
CA SER A 237 11.11 1.19 -15.45
C SER A 237 11.45 2.67 -15.61
N THR A 238 11.40 3.16 -16.86
CA THR A 238 11.49 4.60 -17.15
C THR A 238 10.11 5.26 -17.24
N GLU A 239 9.03 4.51 -17.11
CA GLU A 239 7.66 5.00 -17.26
C GLU A 239 6.87 5.05 -15.96
N VAL A 240 7.06 4.06 -15.09
CA VAL A 240 6.32 3.90 -13.83
C VAL A 240 7.25 3.64 -12.66
N ASP A 241 6.78 3.97 -11.46
CA ASP A 241 7.49 3.64 -10.22
C ASP A 241 7.09 2.25 -9.68
N LYS A 242 7.62 1.88 -8.51
CA LYS A 242 7.31 0.60 -7.86
C LYS A 242 5.84 0.43 -7.46
N HIS A 243 5.07 1.52 -7.40
CA HIS A 243 3.63 1.50 -7.10
C HIS A 243 2.76 1.47 -8.36
N GLY A 244 3.38 1.45 -9.54
CA GLY A 244 2.67 1.46 -10.82
C GLY A 244 2.18 2.83 -11.24
N GLU A 245 2.62 3.90 -10.56
CA GLU A 245 2.25 5.25 -10.92
C GLU A 245 3.14 5.82 -12.02
N ASN A 246 2.55 6.66 -12.88
CA ASN A 246 3.33 7.31 -13.94
C ASN A 246 4.43 8.18 -13.34
N LYS A 247 5.66 7.80 -13.58
CA LYS A 247 6.84 8.53 -13.15
C LYS A 247 7.91 8.48 -14.25
N PRO A 248 7.77 9.29 -15.30
CA PRO A 248 8.72 9.29 -16.39
C PRO A 248 10.13 9.66 -15.93
N THR A 249 11.10 8.84 -16.31
CA THR A 249 12.52 9.06 -16.07
C THR A 249 13.32 8.73 -17.33
N ASP A 250 14.62 8.75 -17.21
CA ASP A 250 15.52 8.34 -18.30
C ASP A 250 16.23 7.01 -17.98
N LYS A 251 16.88 6.46 -18.99
CA LYS A 251 17.60 5.17 -18.87
C LYS A 251 18.79 5.21 -17.91
N ASP A 252 19.31 6.39 -17.61
CA ASP A 252 20.47 6.56 -16.72
C ASP A 252 20.03 6.60 -15.26
N ASN A 253 18.76 6.96 -15.01
CA ASN A 253 18.16 7.04 -13.67
C ASN A 253 16.77 6.39 -13.64
N PRO A 254 16.65 5.11 -14.00
CA PRO A 254 15.33 4.46 -14.03
C PRO A 254 14.76 4.29 -12.62
N ASN A 255 13.43 4.19 -12.55
CA ASN A 255 12.77 3.87 -11.30
C ASN A 255 13.04 2.41 -10.92
N HIS A 256 13.48 2.18 -9.69
CA HIS A 256 13.60 0.83 -9.15
C HIS A 256 12.19 0.27 -8.88
N VAL A 257 11.89 -0.90 -9.42
CA VAL A 257 10.58 -1.55 -9.29
C VAL A 257 10.64 -2.77 -8.38
N GLY A 258 11.65 -3.61 -8.56
CA GLY A 258 11.83 -4.79 -7.72
C GLY A 258 13.19 -5.46 -7.96
N GLU A 259 13.50 -6.44 -7.13
CA GLU A 259 14.73 -7.24 -7.29
C GLU A 259 14.59 -8.60 -6.64
N HIS A 260 15.38 -9.54 -7.10
CA HIS A 260 15.58 -10.82 -6.44
C HIS A 260 17.09 -11.13 -6.43
N LYS A 261 17.68 -11.09 -5.23
CA LYS A 261 19.13 -11.23 -4.99
C LYS A 261 19.42 -12.07 -3.77
N ASP A 262 18.91 -13.28 -3.73
CA ASP A 262 19.16 -14.21 -2.63
C ASP A 262 20.17 -15.28 -3.05
N ILE A 263 21.40 -15.18 -2.54
CA ILE A 263 22.48 -16.14 -2.83
C ILE A 263 22.18 -17.57 -2.36
N ASN A 264 21.21 -17.74 -1.49
CA ASN A 264 20.82 -19.03 -0.93
C ASN A 264 19.55 -19.62 -1.58
N ASP A 265 19.01 -18.93 -2.58
CA ASP A 265 17.84 -19.43 -3.31
C ASP A 265 18.22 -20.60 -4.22
N ASP A 266 17.74 -21.79 -3.88
CA ASP A 266 18.03 -23.01 -4.63
C ASP A 266 17.34 -23.01 -6.00
N ASP A 267 16.20 -22.34 -6.16
CA ASP A 267 15.49 -22.23 -7.44
C ASP A 267 16.24 -21.35 -8.44
N GLN A 268 17.13 -20.49 -7.94
CA GLN A 268 17.98 -19.62 -8.76
C GLN A 268 19.40 -20.17 -8.95
N THR A 269 19.68 -21.32 -8.35
CA THR A 269 21.02 -21.93 -8.37
C THR A 269 21.15 -22.96 -9.48
#